data_c3f35fcd9c89af36046712485e99f07d
#
_entry.id   c3f35fcd9c89af36046712485e99f07d
#
_cell.length_a   1.000
_cell.length_b   1.000
_cell.length_c   1.000
_cell.angle_alpha   90.00
_cell.angle_beta   90.00
_cell.angle_gamma   90.00
#
_symmetry.space_group_name_H-M   'P 1'
#
loop_
_entity.id
_entity.type
_entity.pdbx_description
1 polymer ?
#
loop_
_entity_poly.entity_id
_entity_poly.type
_entity_poly.pdbx_seq_one_letter_code
_entity_poly.pdbx_strand_id
1 'polypeptide(L)'
;MHFGALGDIHGDFASARRTLERHPEVPFWICVGDVADDQGRYEPLPAPLYWIKGNNENFDSIAAAELPDSLHYLPNGAAADIDGIRVAGLGGTFAPTLYDTPAADLPHPRKATAKATVLADRRRHFVRQEVEACKALNDVDVFLTHEAPRPYFAGDGPRRNDAGKAPVNEVLAALKPRLHLFGHHHRFTEQERQGVRSIGLDLVSRSYLLIDGRTLEYEQKIPTP
;
A
#
# COMPACT_ATOMS: atom_id res chain seq x y z
N MET A 1 -15.17 9.13 -14.31
CA MET A 1 -13.72 9.31 -14.17
C MET A 1 -13.16 7.97 -13.68
N HIS A 2 -12.04 7.52 -14.24
CA HIS A 2 -11.33 6.33 -13.77
C HIS A 2 -10.02 6.76 -13.11
N PHE A 3 -9.59 6.00 -12.12
CA PHE A 3 -8.24 6.09 -11.56
C PHE A 3 -7.58 4.70 -11.60
N GLY A 4 -6.25 4.66 -11.49
CA GLY A 4 -5.52 3.40 -11.54
C GLY A 4 -5.08 2.91 -10.17
N ALA A 5 -4.88 1.57 -10.03
CA ALA A 5 -4.28 1.00 -8.84
C ALA A 5 -3.17 0.01 -9.20
N LEU A 6 -2.02 0.17 -8.55
CA LEU A 6 -0.84 -0.66 -8.71
C LEU A 6 -0.59 -1.46 -7.43
N GLY A 7 -0.14 -2.70 -7.60
CA GLY A 7 0.47 -3.45 -6.51
C GLY A 7 1.93 -3.02 -6.29
N ASP A 8 2.67 -3.88 -5.63
CA ASP A 8 4.07 -3.64 -5.25
C ASP A 8 4.94 -3.39 -6.49
N ILE A 9 5.72 -2.31 -6.46
CA ILE A 9 6.57 -1.88 -7.58
C ILE A 9 7.97 -2.47 -7.47
N HIS A 10 8.55 -2.49 -6.26
CA HIS A 10 9.90 -3.00 -5.99
C HIS A 10 10.96 -2.46 -6.97
N GLY A 11 10.88 -1.17 -7.30
CA GLY A 11 11.80 -0.52 -8.24
C GLY A 11 11.58 -0.85 -9.72
N ASP A 12 10.56 -1.65 -10.07
CA ASP A 12 10.20 -1.86 -11.48
C ASP A 12 9.44 -0.63 -12.05
N PHE A 13 10.12 0.52 -11.96
CA PHE A 13 9.59 1.79 -12.49
C PHE A 13 9.38 1.75 -14.01
N ALA A 14 10.09 0.86 -14.71
CA ALA A 14 9.89 0.68 -16.14
C ALA A 14 8.49 0.10 -16.44
N SER A 15 8.05 -0.92 -15.71
CA SER A 15 6.69 -1.46 -15.85
C SER A 15 5.63 -0.47 -15.37
N ALA A 16 5.87 0.22 -14.25
CA ALA A 16 4.98 1.27 -13.77
C ALA A 16 4.81 2.38 -14.83
N ARG A 17 5.91 2.91 -15.37
CA ARG A 17 5.89 3.97 -16.38
C ARG A 17 5.11 3.54 -17.62
N ARG A 18 5.42 2.37 -18.21
CA ARG A 18 4.69 1.83 -19.37
C ARG A 18 3.18 1.71 -19.10
N THR A 19 2.81 1.30 -17.88
CA THR A 19 1.40 1.18 -17.48
C THR A 19 0.73 2.56 -17.46
N LEU A 20 1.36 3.56 -16.84
CA LEU A 20 0.80 4.91 -16.75
C LEU A 20 0.73 5.59 -18.12
N GLU A 21 1.77 5.47 -18.95
CA GLU A 21 1.83 6.04 -20.32
C GLU A 21 0.75 5.46 -21.25
N ARG A 22 0.30 4.24 -21.00
CA ARG A 22 -0.77 3.59 -21.76
C ARG A 22 -2.15 4.15 -21.45
N HIS A 23 -2.28 4.81 -20.31
CA HIS A 23 -3.53 5.38 -19.81
C HIS A 23 -3.40 6.87 -19.50
N PRO A 24 -3.10 7.72 -20.51
CA PRO A 24 -2.92 9.15 -20.29
C PRO A 24 -4.22 9.86 -19.85
N GLU A 25 -5.38 9.19 -20.03
CA GLU A 25 -6.67 9.66 -19.57
C GLU A 25 -6.92 9.45 -18.08
N VAL A 26 -6.07 8.66 -17.39
CA VAL A 26 -6.17 8.38 -15.96
C VAL A 26 -5.46 9.47 -15.18
N PRO A 27 -6.19 10.31 -14.41
CA PRO A 27 -5.63 11.50 -13.79
C PRO A 27 -4.68 11.21 -12.63
N PHE A 28 -4.86 10.11 -11.92
CA PHE A 28 -4.00 9.69 -10.81
C PHE A 28 -4.00 8.17 -10.62
N TRP A 29 -2.99 7.69 -9.92
CA TRP A 29 -2.81 6.30 -9.55
C TRP A 29 -2.62 6.16 -8.05
N ILE A 30 -2.99 5.01 -7.50
CA ILE A 30 -2.74 4.62 -6.11
C ILE A 30 -1.88 3.36 -6.05
N CYS A 31 -1.06 3.21 -4.99
CA CYS A 31 -0.21 2.02 -4.82
C CYS A 31 -0.19 1.57 -3.35
N VAL A 32 -0.16 0.26 -3.16
CA VAL A 32 -0.25 -0.40 -1.85
C VAL A 32 1.10 -0.61 -1.15
N GLY A 33 2.16 0.07 -1.62
CA GLY A 33 3.49 0.08 -0.99
C GLY A 33 4.56 -0.67 -1.76
N ASP A 34 5.73 -0.81 -1.15
CA ASP A 34 6.95 -1.38 -1.72
C ASP A 34 7.30 -0.75 -3.07
N VAL A 35 7.44 0.59 -3.06
CA VAL A 35 7.71 1.40 -4.26
C VAL A 35 9.20 1.46 -4.57
N ALA A 36 10.06 1.62 -3.55
CA ALA A 36 11.49 1.77 -3.71
C ALA A 36 12.17 0.56 -4.36
N ASP A 37 13.28 0.80 -5.05
CA ASP A 37 14.17 -0.26 -5.48
C ASP A 37 14.99 -0.87 -4.32
N ASP A 38 15.79 -1.91 -4.60
CA ASP A 38 16.64 -2.59 -3.62
C ASP A 38 17.72 -1.69 -2.98
N GLN A 39 17.94 -0.50 -3.54
CA GLN A 39 18.87 0.51 -3.03
C GLN A 39 18.15 1.68 -2.34
N GLY A 40 16.83 1.60 -2.22
CA GLY A 40 15.99 2.63 -1.63
C GLY A 40 15.81 3.88 -2.50
N ARG A 41 15.91 3.74 -3.82
CA ARG A 41 15.75 4.84 -4.78
C ARG A 41 14.32 4.88 -5.31
N TYR A 42 13.88 6.08 -5.64
CA TYR A 42 12.60 6.36 -6.29
C TYR A 42 12.85 7.05 -7.63
N GLU A 43 12.02 6.75 -8.62
CA GLU A 43 12.04 7.41 -9.93
C GLU A 43 10.73 8.16 -10.19
N PRO A 44 10.78 9.29 -10.94
CA PRO A 44 9.57 10.01 -11.34
C PRO A 44 8.71 9.17 -12.29
N LEU A 45 7.40 9.30 -12.16
CA LEU A 45 6.39 8.69 -13.00
C LEU A 45 5.65 9.75 -13.84
N PRO A 46 5.04 9.37 -14.98
CA PRO A 46 4.39 10.32 -15.89
C PRO A 46 3.05 10.87 -15.39
N ALA A 47 2.50 10.31 -14.29
CA ALA A 47 1.27 10.75 -13.66
C ALA A 47 1.40 10.67 -12.13
N PRO A 48 0.59 11.43 -11.36
CA PRO A 48 0.59 11.36 -9.90
C PRO A 48 0.32 9.95 -9.37
N LEU A 49 1.17 9.47 -8.46
CA LEU A 49 1.01 8.22 -7.73
C LEU A 49 0.88 8.51 -6.24
N TYR A 50 -0.28 8.22 -5.67
CA TYR A 50 -0.52 8.29 -4.23
C TYR A 50 -0.29 6.91 -3.61
N TRP A 51 0.56 6.82 -2.59
CA TRP A 51 0.99 5.53 -2.09
C TRP A 51 1.23 5.51 -0.59
N ILE A 52 1.13 4.33 -0.01
CA ILE A 52 1.44 4.05 1.38
C ILE A 52 2.79 3.33 1.50
N LYS A 53 3.46 3.38 2.64
CA LYS A 53 4.69 2.62 2.85
C LYS A 53 4.42 1.11 2.80
N GLY A 54 5.32 0.37 2.18
CA GLY A 54 5.45 -1.08 2.35
C GLY A 54 6.51 -1.42 3.39
N ASN A 55 7.15 -2.56 3.24
CA ASN A 55 8.29 -2.95 4.07
C ASN A 55 9.65 -2.71 3.40
N ASN A 56 9.65 -2.34 2.14
CA ASN A 56 10.86 -2.10 1.34
C ASN A 56 10.89 -0.65 0.85
N GLU A 57 11.18 0.28 1.78
CA GLU A 57 11.18 1.72 1.49
C GLU A 57 12.44 2.40 2.02
N ASN A 58 12.75 3.56 1.48
CA ASN A 58 13.69 4.50 2.07
C ASN A 58 12.97 5.41 3.04
N PHE A 59 12.92 5.02 4.31
CA PHE A 59 12.20 5.76 5.34
C PHE A 59 12.85 7.11 5.68
N ASP A 60 14.13 7.33 5.35
CA ASP A 60 14.78 8.62 5.50
C ASP A 60 14.31 9.60 4.44
N SER A 61 14.24 9.18 3.17
CA SER A 61 13.71 9.99 2.08
C SER A 61 12.23 10.34 2.27
N ILE A 62 11.42 9.39 2.78
CA ILE A 62 10.02 9.67 3.15
C ILE A 62 9.94 10.73 4.24
N ALA A 63 10.74 10.59 5.31
CA ALA A 63 10.74 11.52 6.45
C ALA A 63 11.25 12.92 6.07
N ALA A 64 12.20 13.00 5.13
CA ALA A 64 12.75 14.26 4.63
C ALA A 64 11.90 14.89 3.51
N ALA A 65 10.84 14.21 3.05
CA ALA A 65 10.07 14.56 1.85
C ALA A 65 10.94 14.70 0.58
N GLU A 66 12.00 13.90 0.49
CA GLU A 66 12.90 13.85 -0.66
C GLU A 66 12.43 12.81 -1.68
N LEU A 67 11.26 13.05 -2.25
CA LEU A 67 10.62 12.18 -3.23
C LEU A 67 10.43 12.92 -4.56
N PRO A 68 10.40 12.22 -5.71
CA PRO A 68 9.98 12.82 -6.96
C PRO A 68 8.60 13.47 -6.86
N ASP A 69 8.37 14.60 -7.54
CA ASP A 69 7.13 15.38 -7.49
C ASP A 69 5.87 14.56 -7.84
N SER A 70 6.01 13.52 -8.64
CA SER A 70 4.89 12.63 -9.01
C SER A 70 4.54 11.60 -7.95
N LEU A 71 5.34 11.43 -6.89
CA LEU A 71 5.13 10.45 -5.83
C LEU A 71 4.61 11.11 -4.54
N HIS A 72 3.33 10.91 -4.25
CA HIS A 72 2.63 11.50 -3.10
C HIS A 72 2.46 10.46 -2.00
N TYR A 73 3.31 10.52 -0.99
CA TYR A 73 3.22 9.61 0.17
C TYR A 73 2.01 9.93 1.05
N LEU A 74 1.23 8.91 1.38
CA LEU A 74 0.10 8.98 2.30
C LEU A 74 0.51 8.43 3.67
N PRO A 75 0.67 9.29 4.69
CA PRO A 75 1.00 8.84 6.04
C PRO A 75 -0.12 8.01 6.67
N ASN A 76 0.23 7.05 7.52
CA ASN A 76 -0.74 6.28 8.29
C ASN A 76 -1.62 7.21 9.15
N GLY A 77 -2.94 6.99 9.12
CA GLY A 77 -3.91 7.81 9.86
C GLY A 77 -4.23 9.16 9.22
N ALA A 78 -3.74 9.42 8.00
CA ALA A 78 -4.14 10.58 7.21
C ALA A 78 -5.02 10.15 6.03
N ALA A 79 -5.88 11.07 5.57
CA ALA A 79 -6.67 10.91 4.36
C ALA A 79 -6.37 12.04 3.37
N ALA A 80 -6.42 11.74 2.08
CA ALA A 80 -6.31 12.69 0.99
C ALA A 80 -7.59 12.65 0.14
N ASP A 81 -8.09 13.82 -0.24
CA ASP A 81 -9.18 13.95 -1.20
C ASP A 81 -8.58 14.19 -2.59
N ILE A 82 -8.67 13.18 -3.45
CA ILE A 82 -8.05 13.16 -4.77
C ILE A 82 -9.16 13.07 -5.81
N ASP A 83 -9.38 14.16 -6.54
CA ASP A 83 -10.44 14.25 -7.57
C ASP A 83 -11.82 13.75 -7.09
N GLY A 84 -12.15 14.03 -5.82
CA GLY A 84 -13.43 13.66 -5.21
C GLY A 84 -13.49 12.22 -4.67
N ILE A 85 -12.36 11.51 -4.65
CA ILE A 85 -12.21 10.20 -3.99
C ILE A 85 -11.40 10.39 -2.72
N ARG A 86 -11.95 9.99 -1.59
CA ARG A 86 -11.25 10.06 -0.30
C ARG A 86 -10.45 8.80 -0.05
N VAL A 87 -9.13 8.91 -0.15
CA VAL A 87 -8.16 7.81 -0.01
C VAL A 87 -7.41 7.93 1.31
N ALA A 88 -7.27 6.82 2.02
CA ALA A 88 -6.47 6.73 3.24
C ALA A 88 -5.78 5.37 3.30
N GLY A 89 -4.82 5.19 4.23
CA GLY A 89 -4.19 3.89 4.34
C GLY A 89 -3.44 3.61 5.64
N LEU A 90 -3.12 2.32 5.81
CA LEU A 90 -2.27 1.77 6.86
C LEU A 90 -1.12 1.01 6.20
N GLY A 91 -0.03 1.71 5.93
CA GLY A 91 1.17 1.16 5.32
C GLY A 91 2.08 0.46 6.32
N GLY A 92 2.97 -0.39 5.77
CA GLY A 92 3.92 -1.17 6.54
C GLY A 92 3.41 -2.54 6.96
N THR A 93 4.23 -3.28 7.71
CA THR A 93 3.93 -4.65 8.16
C THR A 93 3.65 -4.73 9.65
N PHE A 94 2.98 -5.78 10.08
CA PHE A 94 2.67 -6.04 11.49
C PHE A 94 3.79 -6.76 12.21
N ALA A 95 4.28 -6.19 13.33
CA ALA A 95 5.22 -6.83 14.23
C ALA A 95 4.65 -6.83 15.67
N PRO A 96 4.17 -7.97 16.18
CA PRO A 96 3.52 -8.04 17.51
C PRO A 96 4.38 -7.47 18.64
N THR A 97 5.70 -7.67 18.56
CA THR A 97 6.66 -7.20 19.58
C THR A 97 6.90 -5.68 19.58
N LEU A 98 6.51 -5.00 18.50
CA LEU A 98 6.67 -3.55 18.31
C LEU A 98 5.33 -2.81 18.29
N TYR A 99 4.23 -3.54 18.31
CA TYR A 99 2.91 -2.97 18.05
C TYR A 99 2.50 -1.88 19.04
N ASP A 100 2.91 -2.01 20.31
CA ASP A 100 2.64 -1.03 21.36
C ASP A 100 3.76 0.01 21.55
N THR A 101 4.78 0.00 20.68
CA THR A 101 5.84 1.01 20.69
C THR A 101 5.32 2.31 20.08
N PRO A 102 5.56 3.49 20.68
CA PRO A 102 5.25 4.76 20.02
C PRO A 102 5.93 4.87 18.65
N ALA A 103 5.24 5.42 17.65
CA ALA A 103 5.77 5.51 16.28
C ALA A 103 7.12 6.25 16.21
N ALA A 104 7.29 7.28 17.03
CA ALA A 104 8.53 8.06 17.12
C ALA A 104 9.71 7.29 17.72
N ASP A 105 9.43 6.22 18.48
CA ASP A 105 10.44 5.42 19.19
C ASP A 105 10.79 4.13 18.45
N LEU A 106 10.26 3.91 17.23
CA LEU A 106 10.58 2.72 16.47
C LEU A 106 12.09 2.67 16.17
N PRO A 107 12.77 1.58 16.56
CA PRO A 107 14.22 1.49 16.38
C PRO A 107 14.59 1.51 14.90
N HIS A 108 15.58 2.29 14.54
CA HIS A 108 16.26 2.23 13.26
C HIS A 108 17.78 2.14 13.50
N PRO A 109 18.52 1.45 12.66
CA PRO A 109 19.96 1.24 12.89
C PRO A 109 20.71 2.55 12.70
N ARG A 110 21.54 2.91 13.71
CA ARG A 110 22.43 4.08 13.64
C ARG A 110 23.65 3.82 12.75
N LYS A 111 24.02 2.54 12.54
CA LYS A 111 25.11 2.08 11.66
C LYS A 111 24.76 0.70 11.14
N ALA A 112 24.66 0.53 9.84
CA ALA A 112 24.46 -0.78 9.22
C ALA A 112 25.09 -0.83 7.84
N THR A 113 25.49 -2.03 7.40
CA THR A 113 25.78 -2.32 6.01
C THR A 113 24.48 -2.22 5.21
N ALA A 114 24.52 -1.72 3.98
CA ALA A 114 23.34 -1.37 3.19
C ALA A 114 22.22 -2.45 3.14
N LYS A 115 22.60 -3.73 3.14
CA LYS A 115 21.64 -4.84 3.09
C LYS A 115 20.96 -5.16 4.43
N ALA A 116 21.61 -4.85 5.55
CA ALA A 116 21.05 -5.03 6.89
C ALA A 116 20.14 -3.87 7.31
N THR A 117 20.24 -2.71 6.65
CA THR A 117 19.57 -1.47 7.03
C THR A 117 18.06 -1.54 6.84
N VAL A 118 17.58 -1.99 5.69
CA VAL A 118 16.13 -2.04 5.40
C VAL A 118 15.41 -3.03 6.30
N LEU A 119 16.00 -4.22 6.53
CA LEU A 119 15.42 -5.23 7.43
C LEU A 119 15.49 -4.84 8.92
N ALA A 120 16.48 -4.04 9.29
CA ALA A 120 16.67 -3.57 10.67
C ALA A 120 15.88 -2.29 10.97
N ASP A 121 15.48 -1.53 9.96
CA ASP A 121 14.67 -0.33 10.13
C ASP A 121 13.24 -0.69 10.53
N ARG A 122 12.91 -0.42 11.78
CA ARG A 122 11.61 -0.79 12.35
C ARG A 122 10.48 0.17 11.96
N ARG A 123 10.77 1.29 11.31
CA ARG A 123 9.77 2.18 10.71
C ARG A 123 8.98 1.49 9.57
N ARG A 124 9.47 0.35 9.10
CA ARG A 124 8.75 -0.55 8.18
C ARG A 124 7.48 -1.16 8.79
N HIS A 125 7.33 -1.14 10.10
CA HIS A 125 6.15 -1.66 10.78
C HIS A 125 5.16 -0.55 11.10
N PHE A 126 3.89 -0.91 11.17
CA PHE A 126 2.88 -0.05 11.76
C PHE A 126 2.67 -0.39 13.23
N VAL A 127 2.21 0.59 13.99
CA VAL A 127 1.99 0.49 15.44
C VAL A 127 0.53 0.77 15.81
N ARG A 128 0.14 0.43 17.05
CA ARG A 128 -1.23 0.65 17.56
C ARG A 128 -1.71 2.08 17.38
N GLN A 129 -0.86 3.05 17.65
CA GLN A 129 -1.17 4.47 17.50
C GLN A 129 -1.64 4.81 16.08
N GLU A 130 -0.99 4.25 15.07
CA GLU A 130 -1.34 4.47 13.65
C GLU A 130 -2.67 3.75 13.30
N VAL A 131 -2.90 2.56 13.85
CA VAL A 131 -4.17 1.83 13.69
C VAL A 131 -5.33 2.63 14.29
N GLU A 132 -5.18 3.15 15.51
CA GLU A 132 -6.21 3.97 16.15
C GLU A 132 -6.45 5.29 15.39
N ALA A 133 -5.40 5.91 14.86
CA ALA A 133 -5.54 7.08 14.00
C ALA A 133 -6.33 6.77 12.72
N CYS A 134 -6.06 5.63 12.07
CA CYS A 134 -6.86 5.17 10.93
C CYS A 134 -8.33 4.96 11.30
N LYS A 135 -8.62 4.29 12.41
CA LYS A 135 -9.99 4.02 12.89
C LYS A 135 -10.80 5.29 13.18
N ALA A 136 -10.13 6.40 13.45
CA ALA A 136 -10.76 7.69 13.72
C ALA A 136 -11.11 8.49 12.46
N LEU A 137 -10.70 8.04 11.27
CA LEU A 137 -11.04 8.68 10.00
C LEU A 137 -12.53 8.47 9.67
N ASN A 138 -13.09 9.34 8.83
CA ASN A 138 -14.48 9.27 8.39
C ASN A 138 -14.55 9.35 6.86
N ASP A 139 -15.62 8.81 6.30
CA ASP A 139 -16.01 8.95 4.89
C ASP A 139 -14.90 8.51 3.90
N VAL A 140 -14.16 7.44 4.24
CA VAL A 140 -13.11 6.90 3.39
C VAL A 140 -13.73 6.06 2.27
N ASP A 141 -13.51 6.44 1.02
CA ASP A 141 -13.96 5.68 -0.15
C ASP A 141 -13.05 4.49 -0.41
N VAL A 142 -11.74 4.73 -0.47
CA VAL A 142 -10.73 3.71 -0.75
C VAL A 142 -9.72 3.65 0.39
N PHE A 143 -9.60 2.48 1.00
CA PHE A 143 -8.60 2.25 2.04
C PHE A 143 -7.50 1.32 1.54
N LEU A 144 -6.25 1.74 1.72
CA LEU A 144 -5.08 0.99 1.30
C LEU A 144 -4.42 0.34 2.52
N THR A 145 -4.01 -0.93 2.41
CA THR A 145 -3.08 -1.52 3.36
C THR A 145 -1.94 -2.23 2.63
N HIS A 146 -0.76 -2.31 3.24
CA HIS A 146 0.27 -3.16 2.68
C HIS A 146 0.02 -4.63 3.06
N GLU A 147 -0.37 -4.90 4.30
CA GLU A 147 -0.71 -6.24 4.79
C GLU A 147 -2.17 -6.64 4.46
N ALA A 148 -2.38 -7.95 4.27
CA ALA A 148 -3.70 -8.52 4.05
C ALA A 148 -4.57 -8.57 5.32
N PRO A 149 -5.90 -8.44 5.21
CA PRO A 149 -6.82 -8.69 6.32
C PRO A 149 -6.90 -10.19 6.63
N ARG A 150 -7.15 -10.52 7.89
CA ARG A 150 -7.28 -11.91 8.37
C ARG A 150 -8.70 -12.46 8.18
N PRO A 151 -8.90 -13.76 7.80
CA PRO A 151 -7.86 -14.68 7.38
C PRO A 151 -7.40 -14.45 5.93
N TYR A 152 -6.11 -14.60 5.70
CA TYR A 152 -5.53 -14.61 4.36
C TYR A 152 -4.59 -15.80 4.22
N PHE A 153 -4.86 -16.67 3.25
CA PHE A 153 -4.08 -17.87 3.03
C PHE A 153 -3.24 -17.74 1.77
N ALA A 154 -1.96 -17.45 1.96
CA ALA A 154 -1.00 -17.43 0.88
C ALA A 154 -0.69 -18.86 0.40
N GLY A 155 -0.71 -19.08 -0.93
CA GLY A 155 -0.39 -20.36 -1.56
C GLY A 155 -1.54 -21.37 -1.62
N ASP A 156 -1.32 -22.47 -2.34
CA ASP A 156 -2.33 -23.47 -2.71
C ASP A 156 -2.16 -24.84 -1.99
N GLY A 157 -1.25 -24.91 -1.02
CA GLY A 157 -0.92 -26.17 -0.32
C GLY A 157 -1.89 -26.54 0.81
N PRO A 158 -1.88 -27.83 1.26
CA PRO A 158 -2.76 -28.30 2.33
C PRO A 158 -2.41 -27.75 3.73
N ARG A 159 -1.22 -27.17 3.91
CA ARG A 159 -0.77 -26.50 5.15
C ARG A 159 -0.67 -25.01 4.91
N ARG A 160 -1.81 -24.35 4.93
CA ARG A 160 -1.88 -22.89 4.78
C ARG A 160 -1.84 -22.24 6.14
N ASN A 161 -0.82 -21.41 6.38
CA ASN A 161 -0.82 -20.52 7.53
C ASN A 161 -1.58 -19.25 7.17
N ASP A 162 -2.39 -18.78 8.10
CA ASP A 162 -3.06 -17.49 7.98
C ASP A 162 -2.02 -16.37 8.10
N ALA A 163 -1.73 -15.74 6.97
CA ALA A 163 -0.79 -14.63 6.87
C ALA A 163 -1.47 -13.27 7.14
N GLY A 164 -2.80 -13.22 7.22
CA GLY A 164 -3.57 -12.00 7.46
C GLY A 164 -3.36 -11.41 8.85
N LYS A 165 -3.65 -10.13 9.01
CA LYS A 165 -3.39 -9.36 10.23
C LYS A 165 -4.69 -8.85 10.86
N ALA A 166 -4.88 -9.20 12.14
CA ALA A 166 -6.06 -8.77 12.89
C ALA A 166 -6.20 -7.23 12.98
N PRO A 167 -5.14 -6.42 13.16
CA PRO A 167 -5.26 -4.96 13.17
C PRO A 167 -5.84 -4.38 11.88
N VAL A 168 -5.61 -5.00 10.71
CA VAL A 168 -6.24 -4.60 9.45
C VAL A 168 -7.76 -4.77 9.54
N ASN A 169 -8.22 -5.91 10.09
CA ASN A 169 -9.66 -6.14 10.30
C ASN A 169 -10.30 -5.11 11.22
N GLU A 170 -9.59 -4.71 12.29
CA GLU A 170 -10.08 -3.69 13.22
C GLU A 170 -10.34 -2.36 12.51
N VAL A 171 -9.42 -1.94 11.62
CA VAL A 171 -9.60 -0.72 10.83
C VAL A 171 -10.75 -0.88 9.83
N LEU A 172 -10.82 -1.99 9.10
CA LEU A 172 -11.92 -2.22 8.13
C LEU A 172 -13.29 -2.23 8.81
N ALA A 173 -13.39 -2.84 10.00
CA ALA A 173 -14.62 -2.87 10.78
C ALA A 173 -15.06 -1.48 11.26
N ALA A 174 -14.10 -0.60 11.60
CA ALA A 174 -14.36 0.75 12.07
C ALA A 174 -14.72 1.70 10.91
N LEU A 175 -13.92 1.70 9.84
CA LEU A 175 -14.06 2.62 8.70
C LEU A 175 -15.17 2.21 7.74
N LYS A 176 -15.32 0.90 7.47
CA LYS A 176 -16.20 0.36 6.43
C LYS A 176 -16.03 1.08 5.09
N PRO A 177 -14.80 1.15 4.55
CA PRO A 177 -14.56 1.82 3.28
C PRO A 177 -15.34 1.12 2.16
N ARG A 178 -15.64 1.84 1.09
CA ARG A 178 -16.35 1.26 -0.06
C ARG A 178 -15.49 0.26 -0.82
N LEU A 179 -14.17 0.45 -0.79
CA LEU A 179 -13.18 -0.46 -1.39
C LEU A 179 -11.93 -0.53 -0.52
N HIS A 180 -11.39 -1.74 -0.36
CA HIS A 180 -10.10 -1.96 0.28
C HIS A 180 -9.13 -2.64 -0.69
N LEU A 181 -7.90 -2.10 -0.80
CA LEU A 181 -6.83 -2.67 -1.61
C LEU A 181 -5.64 -3.01 -0.71
N PHE A 182 -4.97 -4.14 -0.98
CA PHE A 182 -3.78 -4.54 -0.23
C PHE A 182 -2.71 -5.19 -1.12
N GLY A 183 -1.44 -5.18 -0.69
CA GLY A 183 -0.26 -5.70 -1.40
C GLY A 183 0.45 -6.84 -0.68
N HIS A 184 1.79 -6.80 -0.69
CA HIS A 184 2.73 -7.64 0.06
C HIS A 184 2.80 -9.12 -0.35
N HIS A 185 1.71 -9.70 -0.78
CA HIS A 185 1.65 -11.13 -1.12
C HIS A 185 1.85 -11.41 -2.61
N HIS A 186 1.99 -10.39 -3.43
CA HIS A 186 2.22 -10.45 -4.87
C HIS A 186 1.25 -11.40 -5.58
N ARG A 187 -0.02 -11.32 -5.24
CA ARG A 187 -1.06 -12.17 -5.80
C ARG A 187 -2.37 -11.42 -5.91
N PHE A 188 -2.97 -11.45 -7.10
CA PHE A 188 -4.32 -10.96 -7.28
C PHE A 188 -5.32 -11.88 -6.57
N THR A 189 -6.13 -11.32 -5.68
CA THR A 189 -7.22 -12.01 -4.99
C THR A 189 -8.37 -11.05 -4.73
N GLU A 190 -9.59 -11.58 -4.69
CA GLU A 190 -10.74 -10.81 -4.22
C GLU A 190 -11.42 -11.58 -3.09
N GLN A 191 -11.82 -10.88 -2.06
CA GLN A 191 -12.49 -11.43 -0.90
C GLN A 191 -13.34 -10.37 -0.20
N GLU A 192 -14.38 -10.78 0.49
CA GLU A 192 -15.10 -9.90 1.41
C GLU A 192 -14.55 -10.07 2.83
N ARG A 193 -14.27 -8.95 3.50
CA ARG A 193 -13.80 -8.91 4.90
C ARG A 193 -14.49 -7.79 5.66
N GLN A 194 -15.08 -8.14 6.80
CA GLN A 194 -15.82 -7.19 7.65
C GLN A 194 -16.92 -6.42 6.89
N GLY A 195 -17.55 -7.06 5.89
CA GLY A 195 -18.52 -6.43 5.02
C GLY A 195 -17.90 -5.45 3.99
N VAL A 196 -16.57 -5.52 3.78
CA VAL A 196 -15.83 -4.69 2.84
C VAL A 196 -15.24 -5.54 1.73
N ARG A 197 -15.43 -5.14 0.47
CA ARG A 197 -14.74 -5.74 -0.67
C ARG A 197 -13.25 -5.42 -0.58
N SER A 198 -12.44 -6.46 -0.49
CA SER A 198 -11.00 -6.39 -0.30
C SER A 198 -10.28 -7.08 -1.46
N ILE A 199 -9.39 -6.36 -2.15
CA ILE A 199 -8.68 -6.84 -3.33
C ILE A 199 -7.19 -6.83 -3.04
N GLY A 200 -6.56 -7.99 -3.13
CA GLY A 200 -5.10 -8.14 -3.14
C GLY A 200 -4.56 -7.86 -4.54
N LEU A 201 -3.54 -7.02 -4.62
CA LEU A 201 -2.88 -6.65 -5.87
C LEU A 201 -1.61 -7.49 -6.08
N ASP A 202 -1.35 -7.86 -7.33
CA ASP A 202 -0.10 -8.52 -7.73
C ASP A 202 0.97 -7.46 -8.04
N LEU A 203 2.20 -7.89 -8.30
CA LEU A 203 3.28 -7.01 -8.76
C LEU A 203 2.85 -6.17 -9.96
N VAL A 204 3.33 -4.92 -10.04
CA VAL A 204 3.04 -4.00 -11.13
C VAL A 204 3.34 -4.58 -12.52
N SER A 205 4.32 -5.48 -12.61
CA SER A 205 4.67 -6.18 -13.85
C SER A 205 3.69 -7.28 -14.25
N ARG A 206 2.77 -7.68 -13.39
CA ARG A 206 1.81 -8.77 -13.64
C ARG A 206 0.39 -8.30 -13.85
N SER A 207 -0.08 -7.34 -13.06
CA SER A 207 -1.41 -6.78 -13.22
C SER A 207 -1.56 -5.41 -12.58
N TYR A 208 -2.56 -4.67 -13.02
CA TYR A 208 -3.01 -3.42 -12.42
C TYR A 208 -4.53 -3.30 -12.57
N LEU A 209 -5.14 -2.35 -11.87
CA LEU A 209 -6.57 -2.09 -11.97
C LEU A 209 -6.84 -0.72 -12.56
N LEU A 210 -7.91 -0.64 -13.37
CA LEU A 210 -8.60 0.59 -13.71
C LEU A 210 -9.93 0.60 -12.95
N ILE A 211 -10.17 1.62 -12.14
CA ILE A 211 -11.29 1.67 -11.20
C ILE A 211 -12.19 2.85 -11.56
N ASP A 212 -13.49 2.62 -11.69
CA ASP A 212 -14.46 3.70 -11.85
C ASP A 212 -14.62 4.47 -10.55
N GLY A 213 -14.33 5.77 -10.55
CA GLY A 213 -14.31 6.61 -9.34
C GLY A 213 -15.68 6.79 -8.66
N ARG A 214 -16.79 6.53 -9.36
CA ARG A 214 -18.13 6.66 -8.81
C ARG A 214 -18.66 5.35 -8.22
N THR A 215 -18.50 4.25 -8.95
CA THR A 215 -19.04 2.94 -8.56
C THR A 215 -18.05 2.11 -7.77
N LEU A 216 -16.73 2.36 -7.91
CA LEU A 216 -15.59 1.57 -7.45
C LEU A 216 -15.59 0.15 -8.02
N GLU A 217 -16.26 -0.05 -9.15
CA GLU A 217 -16.07 -1.23 -9.97
C GLU A 217 -14.73 -1.14 -10.70
N TYR A 218 -14.10 -2.27 -10.94
CA TYR A 218 -12.76 -2.29 -11.53
C TYR A 218 -12.65 -3.25 -12.71
N GLU A 219 -11.68 -2.99 -13.54
CA GLU A 219 -11.19 -3.88 -14.57
C GLU A 219 -9.73 -4.24 -14.28
N GLN A 220 -9.44 -5.54 -14.13
CA GLN A 220 -8.06 -6.02 -14.02
C GLN A 220 -7.42 -6.06 -15.41
N LYS A 221 -6.26 -5.46 -15.53
CA LYS A 221 -5.46 -5.43 -16.74
C LYS A 221 -4.13 -6.15 -16.53
N ILE A 222 -3.62 -6.74 -17.61
CA ILE A 222 -2.28 -7.34 -17.66
C ILE A 222 -1.39 -6.39 -18.45
N PRO A 223 -0.23 -5.95 -17.90
CA PRO A 223 0.72 -5.17 -18.67
C PRO A 223 1.16 -5.94 -19.92
N THR A 224 1.13 -5.30 -21.07
CA THR A 224 1.70 -5.87 -22.28
C THR A 224 3.22 -5.59 -22.30
N PRO A 225 4.04 -6.51 -22.79
CA PRO A 225 5.49 -6.37 -22.85
C PRO A 225 5.96 -5.11 -23.59
#